data_7499a549ec48739e9823edf9dc9b6c3a
#
_entry.id   7499a549ec48739e9823edf9dc9b6c3a
#
_cell.length_a   1.000
_cell.length_b   1.000
_cell.length_c   1.000
_cell.angle_alpha   90.00
_cell.angle_beta   90.00
_cell.angle_gamma   90.00
#
_symmetry.space_group_name_H-M   'P 1'
#
loop_
_entity.id
_entity.type
_entity.pdbx_description
1 polymer ?
#
loop_
_entity_poly.entity_id
_entity_poly.type
_entity_poly.pdbx_seq_one_letter_code
_entity_poly.pdbx_strand_id
1 'polypeptide(L)'
;MKRILITGANGQIGVELTPYLRKIYGGENVLATDCRQASGTVAEGGPFDILDVRDGKAFARIMSSFRPDTLIHLAGILSATGEANPQLAWEVNANGTFVALECAREQGASVFFPSSIAAFGPNTPHKETPQDTLQRPTTIYGVAKVTGELLCDYYHQKYGLDTRGVRFPGLISYEALPGGGTTDYAVHIYYDAVSKGAYTSYIAEGTFMDMMYMPDALDSVVRLMEADPGKLLHRNAFNISAMSFEPGQIAEEIRKHIPGFAMSYEVDPVRQGIAESWPDSLDCSAARDEWGFSPKYDLSLMTADMLQRVKEKLG
;
A
#
# COMPACT_ATOMS: atom_id res chain seq x y z
N MET A 1 -6.53 17.03 -7.88
CA MET A 1 -5.25 16.71 -8.57
C MET A 1 -5.36 17.08 -10.07
N LYS A 2 -4.30 17.58 -10.69
CA LYS A 2 -4.26 17.91 -12.14
C LYS A 2 -3.02 17.36 -12.84
N ARG A 3 -1.85 17.52 -12.24
CA ARG A 3 -0.57 16.98 -12.72
C ARG A 3 0.09 16.17 -11.62
N ILE A 4 0.23 14.89 -11.85
CA ILE A 4 0.58 13.90 -10.82
C ILE A 4 1.95 13.30 -11.14
N LEU A 5 2.87 13.34 -10.18
CA LEU A 5 4.10 12.57 -10.22
C LEU A 5 3.96 11.35 -9.31
N ILE A 6 4.28 10.16 -9.82
CA ILE A 6 4.27 8.91 -9.05
C ILE A 6 5.71 8.40 -8.96
N THR A 7 6.20 8.10 -7.76
CA THR A 7 7.45 7.37 -7.55
C THR A 7 7.17 5.92 -7.18
N GLY A 8 8.05 5.00 -7.56
CA GLY A 8 7.83 3.58 -7.31
C GLY A 8 6.71 2.96 -8.17
N ALA A 9 6.57 3.45 -9.39
CA ALA A 9 5.48 3.09 -10.30
C ALA A 9 5.48 1.62 -10.73
N ASN A 10 6.62 0.92 -10.70
CA ASN A 10 6.72 -0.52 -10.97
C ASN A 10 6.47 -1.39 -9.73
N GLY A 11 6.12 -0.79 -8.57
CA GLY A 11 5.75 -1.50 -7.35
C GLY A 11 4.31 -2.03 -7.39
N GLN A 12 3.93 -2.84 -6.39
CA GLN A 12 2.61 -3.49 -6.30
C GLN A 12 1.44 -2.52 -6.46
N ILE A 13 1.45 -1.38 -5.77
CA ILE A 13 0.41 -0.36 -5.91
C ILE A 13 0.60 0.41 -7.22
N GLY A 14 1.83 0.73 -7.59
CA GLY A 14 2.16 1.62 -8.70
C GLY A 14 1.72 1.09 -10.06
N VAL A 15 1.83 -0.24 -10.30
CA VAL A 15 1.46 -0.86 -11.59
C VAL A 15 -0.04 -0.78 -11.87
N GLU A 16 -0.86 -0.64 -10.85
CA GLU A 16 -2.31 -0.49 -10.97
C GLU A 16 -2.76 0.98 -10.80
N LEU A 17 -2.14 1.71 -9.87
CA LEU A 17 -2.50 3.11 -9.63
C LEU A 17 -2.12 4.01 -10.82
N THR A 18 -1.00 3.74 -11.49
CA THR A 18 -0.56 4.54 -12.64
C THR A 18 -1.60 4.55 -13.77
N PRO A 19 -2.02 3.40 -14.33
CA PRO A 19 -3.05 3.37 -15.37
C PRO A 19 -4.42 3.86 -14.85
N TYR A 20 -4.75 3.61 -13.58
CA TYR A 20 -5.97 4.11 -12.96
C TYR A 20 -6.02 5.64 -12.95
N LEU A 21 -4.95 6.31 -12.54
CA LEU A 21 -4.86 7.78 -12.55
C LEU A 21 -4.79 8.35 -13.97
N ARG A 22 -4.08 7.69 -14.90
CA ARG A 22 -4.05 8.08 -16.32
C ARG A 22 -5.44 8.08 -16.94
N LYS A 23 -6.28 7.13 -16.57
CA LYS A 23 -7.67 7.06 -17.03
C LYS A 23 -8.52 8.21 -16.50
N ILE A 24 -8.26 8.68 -15.28
CA ILE A 24 -9.04 9.75 -14.64
C ILE A 24 -8.56 11.14 -15.07
N TYR A 25 -7.24 11.35 -15.10
CA TYR A 25 -6.64 12.69 -15.24
C TYR A 25 -6.03 12.96 -16.62
N GLY A 26 -5.99 11.94 -17.50
CA GLY A 26 -5.30 12.01 -18.80
C GLY A 26 -3.85 11.54 -18.70
N GLY A 27 -3.41 10.78 -19.71
CA GLY A 27 -2.10 10.13 -19.72
C GLY A 27 -0.93 11.09 -19.53
N GLU A 28 -0.93 12.22 -20.27
CA GLU A 28 0.12 13.25 -20.24
C GLU A 28 0.23 13.97 -18.89
N ASN A 29 -0.80 13.89 -18.07
CA ASN A 29 -0.86 14.54 -16.76
C ASN A 29 -0.33 13.65 -15.62
N VAL A 30 0.05 12.40 -15.92
CA VAL A 30 0.55 11.45 -14.92
C VAL A 30 1.92 10.94 -15.33
N LEU A 31 2.96 11.56 -14.78
CA LEU A 31 4.35 11.09 -14.92
C LEU A 31 4.62 9.98 -13.91
N ALA A 32 4.88 8.78 -14.42
CA ALA A 32 5.33 7.66 -13.61
C ALA A 32 6.86 7.64 -13.51
N THR A 33 7.41 7.31 -12.34
CA THR A 33 8.85 7.15 -12.17
C THR A 33 9.19 5.93 -11.31
N ASP A 34 10.31 5.29 -11.62
CA ASP A 34 10.87 4.16 -10.85
C ASP A 34 12.39 4.11 -11.07
N CYS A 35 13.13 3.44 -10.19
CA CYS A 35 14.56 3.21 -10.39
C CYS A 35 14.87 2.17 -11.49
N ARG A 36 13.86 1.43 -11.94
CA ARG A 36 13.91 0.46 -13.05
C ARG A 36 13.10 0.98 -14.23
N GLN A 37 13.39 0.48 -15.43
CA GLN A 37 12.61 0.81 -16.63
C GLN A 37 11.13 0.45 -16.46
N ALA A 38 10.27 1.23 -17.10
CA ALA A 38 8.84 0.92 -17.14
C ALA A 38 8.57 -0.43 -17.76
N SER A 39 7.62 -1.17 -17.22
CA SER A 39 7.17 -2.47 -17.73
C SER A 39 5.65 -2.57 -17.68
N GLY A 40 5.08 -3.43 -18.52
CA GLY A 40 3.64 -3.68 -18.55
C GLY A 40 2.81 -2.38 -18.71
N THR A 41 1.74 -2.28 -17.97
CA THR A 41 0.77 -1.17 -18.01
C THR A 41 1.38 0.21 -17.66
N VAL A 42 2.49 0.24 -16.92
CA VAL A 42 3.19 1.49 -16.58
C VAL A 42 3.89 2.10 -17.78
N ALA A 43 4.36 1.26 -18.72
CA ALA A 43 5.02 1.71 -19.95
C ALA A 43 4.06 2.35 -20.95
N GLU A 44 2.76 2.13 -20.78
CA GLU A 44 1.73 2.54 -21.72
C GLU A 44 0.91 3.73 -21.22
N GLY A 45 0.38 4.50 -22.14
CA GLY A 45 -0.65 5.51 -21.87
C GLY A 45 -0.16 6.81 -21.22
N GLY A 46 1.16 7.06 -21.06
CA GLY A 46 1.66 8.32 -20.52
C GLY A 46 3.18 8.34 -20.29
N PRO A 47 3.74 9.49 -19.88
CA PRO A 47 5.18 9.66 -19.69
C PRO A 47 5.73 8.79 -18.56
N PHE A 48 7.00 8.40 -18.73
CA PHE A 48 7.79 7.69 -17.72
C PHE A 48 9.22 8.25 -17.68
N ASP A 49 9.81 8.31 -16.48
CA ASP A 49 11.20 8.68 -16.30
C ASP A 49 11.88 7.79 -15.26
N ILE A 50 13.20 7.65 -15.34
CA ILE A 50 14.00 6.90 -14.36
C ILE A 50 14.32 7.82 -13.18
N LEU A 51 13.97 7.35 -11.97
CA LEU A 51 14.24 8.06 -10.73
C LEU A 51 14.59 7.10 -9.59
N ASP A 52 15.81 7.22 -9.08
CA ASP A 52 16.14 6.74 -7.74
C ASP A 52 15.79 7.87 -6.75
N VAL A 53 14.86 7.60 -5.84
CA VAL A 53 14.37 8.60 -4.87
C VAL A 53 15.44 9.09 -3.89
N ARG A 54 16.59 8.41 -3.81
CA ARG A 54 17.77 8.84 -3.05
C ARG A 54 18.56 9.94 -3.73
N ASP A 55 18.43 10.09 -5.07
CA ASP A 55 19.08 11.16 -5.83
C ASP A 55 18.21 12.43 -5.80
N GLY A 56 18.43 13.27 -4.79
CA GLY A 56 17.69 14.53 -4.62
C GLY A 56 17.87 15.50 -5.79
N LYS A 57 19.00 15.46 -6.51
CA LYS A 57 19.22 16.32 -7.68
C LYS A 57 18.39 15.88 -8.88
N ALA A 58 18.32 14.57 -9.13
CA ALA A 58 17.46 14.01 -10.16
C ALA A 58 15.99 14.26 -9.82
N PHE A 59 15.58 14.08 -8.56
CA PHE A 59 14.22 14.33 -8.12
C PHE A 59 13.82 15.79 -8.32
N ALA A 60 14.62 16.75 -7.83
CA ALA A 60 14.37 18.18 -7.99
C ALA A 60 14.27 18.59 -9.48
N ARG A 61 15.12 18.03 -10.35
CA ARG A 61 15.06 18.25 -11.79
C ARG A 61 13.74 17.78 -12.41
N ILE A 62 13.27 16.57 -12.05
CA ILE A 62 11.99 16.03 -12.53
C ILE A 62 10.82 16.89 -12.02
N MET A 63 10.81 17.24 -10.73
CA MET A 63 9.79 18.13 -10.15
C MET A 63 9.73 19.47 -10.89
N SER A 64 10.88 20.09 -11.15
CA SER A 64 10.96 21.40 -11.84
C SER A 64 10.53 21.32 -13.31
N SER A 65 10.84 20.22 -14.01
CA SER A 65 10.50 20.05 -15.42
C SER A 65 9.04 19.67 -15.62
N PHE A 66 8.54 18.72 -14.84
CA PHE A 66 7.15 18.26 -14.94
C PHE A 66 6.17 19.17 -14.21
N ARG A 67 6.57 19.87 -13.16
CA ARG A 67 5.75 20.77 -12.32
C ARG A 67 4.45 20.11 -11.83
N PRO A 68 4.51 19.01 -11.09
CA PRO A 68 3.32 18.39 -10.54
C PRO A 68 2.68 19.27 -9.47
N ASP A 69 1.35 19.22 -9.36
CA ASP A 69 0.63 19.72 -8.19
C ASP A 69 0.45 18.66 -7.12
N THR A 70 0.72 17.40 -7.47
CA THR A 70 0.56 16.25 -6.56
C THR A 70 1.71 15.27 -6.75
N LEU A 71 2.35 14.89 -5.66
CA LEU A 71 3.33 13.81 -5.57
C LEU A 71 2.72 12.61 -4.86
N ILE A 72 2.64 11.46 -5.54
CA ILE A 72 2.29 10.18 -4.95
C ILE A 72 3.58 9.38 -4.74
N HIS A 73 4.03 9.31 -3.48
CA HIS A 73 5.33 8.74 -3.15
C HIS A 73 5.21 7.27 -2.73
N LEU A 74 5.21 6.35 -3.72
CA LEU A 74 5.08 4.91 -3.48
C LEU A 74 6.42 4.17 -3.37
N ALA A 75 7.53 4.82 -3.72
CA ALA A 75 8.84 4.18 -3.68
C ALA A 75 9.17 3.69 -2.27
N GLY A 76 9.48 2.41 -2.16
CA GLY A 76 9.81 1.79 -0.89
C GLY A 76 10.18 0.32 -1.02
N ILE A 77 10.94 -0.16 -0.03
CA ILE A 77 11.34 -1.56 0.13
C ILE A 77 10.41 -2.19 1.17
N LEU A 78 9.83 -3.36 0.85
CA LEU A 78 8.87 -4.08 1.70
C LEU A 78 9.54 -4.73 2.91
N SER A 79 8.71 -5.18 3.87
CA SER A 79 9.13 -5.64 5.19
C SER A 79 10.19 -6.74 5.17
N ALA A 80 9.93 -7.89 4.55
CA ALA A 80 10.87 -9.01 4.56
C ALA A 80 12.18 -8.69 3.81
N THR A 81 12.10 -7.98 2.67
CA THR A 81 13.27 -7.51 1.93
C THR A 81 14.06 -6.47 2.73
N GLY A 82 13.36 -5.60 3.47
CA GLY A 82 13.96 -4.60 4.34
C GLY A 82 14.73 -5.21 5.51
N GLU A 83 14.20 -6.26 6.14
CA GLU A 83 14.90 -6.98 7.22
C GLU A 83 16.19 -7.66 6.71
N ALA A 84 16.20 -8.14 5.47
CA ALA A 84 17.41 -8.69 4.85
C ALA A 84 18.46 -7.63 4.53
N ASN A 85 18.07 -6.35 4.35
CA ASN A 85 18.98 -5.24 4.07
C ASN A 85 18.47 -3.93 4.73
N PRO A 86 18.61 -3.78 6.06
CA PRO A 86 18.02 -2.66 6.80
C PRO A 86 18.62 -1.30 6.45
N GLN A 87 19.90 -1.25 6.06
CA GLN A 87 20.53 0.00 5.64
C GLN A 87 19.92 0.52 4.36
N LEU A 88 19.77 -0.33 3.33
CA LEU A 88 19.13 0.05 2.08
C LEU A 88 17.65 0.42 2.30
N ALA A 89 16.95 -0.33 3.17
CA ALA A 89 15.57 -0.01 3.54
C ALA A 89 15.44 1.38 4.17
N TRP A 90 16.35 1.74 5.06
CA TRP A 90 16.40 3.09 5.65
C TRP A 90 16.66 4.17 4.59
N GLU A 91 17.65 3.97 3.73
CA GLU A 91 18.02 4.93 2.67
C GLU A 91 16.84 5.20 1.71
N VAL A 92 16.11 4.17 1.32
CA VAL A 92 14.98 4.32 0.39
C VAL A 92 13.72 4.83 1.12
N ASN A 93 13.35 4.19 2.24
CA ASN A 93 12.04 4.43 2.86
C ASN A 93 12.03 5.68 3.74
N ALA A 94 13.13 6.00 4.45
CA ALA A 94 13.20 7.17 5.32
C ALA A 94 13.86 8.36 4.62
N ASN A 95 15.11 8.20 4.14
CA ASN A 95 15.83 9.29 3.49
C ASN A 95 15.18 9.68 2.15
N GLY A 96 14.71 8.68 1.35
CA GLY A 96 13.96 8.94 0.12
C GLY A 96 12.66 9.71 0.37
N THR A 97 11.92 9.39 1.44
CA THR A 97 10.73 10.14 1.84
C THR A 97 11.06 11.58 2.25
N PHE A 98 12.15 11.78 3.00
CA PHE A 98 12.61 13.13 3.34
C PHE A 98 12.94 13.95 2.09
N VAL A 99 13.67 13.37 1.12
CA VAL A 99 13.97 14.02 -0.16
C VAL A 99 12.67 14.36 -0.93
N ALA A 100 11.72 13.43 -0.97
CA ALA A 100 10.42 13.64 -1.63
C ALA A 100 9.65 14.83 -1.02
N LEU A 101 9.59 14.91 0.31
CA LEU A 101 8.93 16.01 1.03
C LEU A 101 9.61 17.36 0.77
N GLU A 102 10.96 17.42 0.77
CA GLU A 102 11.68 18.65 0.44
C GLU A 102 11.40 19.10 -1.00
N CYS A 103 11.48 18.19 -1.96
CA CYS A 103 11.18 18.51 -3.36
C CYS A 103 9.73 18.94 -3.56
N ALA A 104 8.78 18.31 -2.88
CA ALA A 104 7.36 18.69 -2.91
C ALA A 104 7.13 20.07 -2.28
N ARG A 105 7.79 20.37 -1.15
CA ARG A 105 7.73 21.68 -0.48
C ARG A 105 8.24 22.80 -1.38
N GLU A 106 9.37 22.61 -2.05
CA GLU A 106 9.95 23.59 -2.96
C GLU A 106 9.05 23.86 -4.20
N GLN A 107 8.36 22.81 -4.67
CA GLN A 107 7.44 22.90 -5.80
C GLN A 107 6.03 23.38 -5.40
N GLY A 108 5.66 23.30 -4.12
CA GLY A 108 4.30 23.55 -3.63
C GLY A 108 3.31 22.44 -4.00
N ALA A 109 3.78 21.20 -4.17
CA ALA A 109 2.96 20.06 -4.53
C ALA A 109 2.42 19.34 -3.29
N SER A 110 1.14 18.96 -3.28
CA SER A 110 0.58 18.09 -2.23
C SER A 110 1.23 16.71 -2.28
N VAL A 111 1.33 16.02 -1.15
CA VAL A 111 2.00 14.71 -1.04
C VAL A 111 1.04 13.66 -0.53
N PHE A 112 0.96 12.52 -1.23
CA PHE A 112 0.40 11.29 -0.71
C PHE A 112 1.54 10.37 -0.22
N PHE A 113 1.46 9.95 1.05
CA PHE A 113 2.39 9.01 1.66
C PHE A 113 1.66 7.71 2.07
N PRO A 114 2.03 6.54 1.51
CA PRO A 114 1.47 5.26 1.92
C PRO A 114 2.17 4.76 3.17
N SER A 115 1.54 4.89 4.33
CA SER A 115 1.93 4.17 5.52
C SER A 115 1.38 2.74 5.49
N SER A 116 1.47 2.01 6.59
CA SER A 116 1.14 0.58 6.66
C SER A 116 0.72 0.20 8.07
N ILE A 117 -0.05 -0.87 8.22
CA ILE A 117 -0.27 -1.53 9.51
C ILE A 117 1.05 -1.92 10.21
N ALA A 118 2.13 -2.06 9.46
CA ALA A 118 3.47 -2.30 10.01
C ALA A 118 4.03 -1.12 10.82
N ALA A 119 3.40 0.05 10.82
CA ALA A 119 3.71 1.15 11.73
C ALA A 119 3.33 0.85 13.19
N PHE A 120 2.49 -0.14 13.41
CA PHE A 120 2.15 -0.64 14.73
C PHE A 120 3.13 -1.73 15.21
N GLY A 121 3.02 -2.12 16.45
CA GLY A 121 3.90 -3.11 17.05
C GLY A 121 3.19 -3.91 18.15
N PRO A 122 3.85 -4.87 18.79
CA PRO A 122 3.22 -5.87 19.69
C PRO A 122 2.55 -5.28 20.94
N ASN A 123 2.82 -4.01 21.27
CA ASN A 123 2.18 -3.32 22.40
C ASN A 123 1.01 -2.41 21.97
N THR A 124 0.68 -2.38 20.69
CA THR A 124 -0.51 -1.68 20.17
C THR A 124 -1.76 -2.52 20.46
N PRO A 125 -2.91 -1.94 20.77
CA PRO A 125 -4.16 -2.70 20.85
C PRO A 125 -4.43 -3.44 19.54
N HIS A 126 -4.63 -4.78 19.61
CA HIS A 126 -4.73 -5.60 18.40
C HIS A 126 -6.10 -5.53 17.71
N LYS A 127 -7.17 -5.29 18.47
CA LYS A 127 -8.54 -5.25 17.95
C LYS A 127 -9.03 -3.81 17.90
N GLU A 128 -9.63 -3.45 16.76
CA GLU A 128 -10.13 -2.09 16.50
C GLU A 128 -9.09 -1.04 16.90
N THR A 129 -7.85 -1.26 16.42
CA THR A 129 -6.71 -0.40 16.75
C THR A 129 -7.05 1.06 16.49
N PRO A 130 -7.04 1.92 17.52
CA PRO A 130 -7.42 3.32 17.37
C PRO A 130 -6.57 4.08 16.36
N GLN A 131 -7.14 5.13 15.76
CA GLN A 131 -6.43 6.03 14.87
C GLN A 131 -5.17 6.60 15.54
N ASP A 132 -5.32 7.13 16.74
CA ASP A 132 -4.22 7.65 17.58
C ASP A 132 -3.89 6.64 18.67
N THR A 133 -2.75 5.99 18.53
CA THR A 133 -2.31 4.97 19.48
C THR A 133 -0.79 4.81 19.46
N LEU A 134 -0.29 3.97 20.36
CA LEU A 134 1.14 3.69 20.48
C LEU A 134 1.67 2.99 19.21
N GLN A 135 2.67 3.59 18.59
CA GLN A 135 3.41 3.03 17.47
C GLN A 135 4.82 2.64 17.92
N ARG A 136 5.07 1.35 18.10
CA ARG A 136 6.39 0.78 18.44
C ARG A 136 6.69 -0.44 17.61
N PRO A 137 6.85 -0.26 16.28
CA PRO A 137 7.15 -1.36 15.38
C PRO A 137 8.51 -1.98 15.71
N THR A 138 8.64 -3.27 15.40
CA THR A 138 9.86 -4.05 15.63
C THR A 138 10.64 -4.34 14.36
N THR A 139 10.15 -3.88 13.19
CA THR A 139 10.81 -4.03 11.89
C THR A 139 11.36 -2.71 11.40
N ILE A 140 12.47 -2.74 10.64
CA ILE A 140 13.04 -1.53 10.02
C ILE A 140 12.04 -0.86 9.06
N TYR A 141 11.20 -1.67 8.40
CA TYR A 141 10.11 -1.17 7.55
C TYR A 141 9.09 -0.36 8.36
N GLY A 142 8.61 -0.91 9.48
CA GLY A 142 7.68 -0.21 10.36
C GLY A 142 8.27 1.07 10.96
N VAL A 143 9.54 1.02 11.39
CA VAL A 143 10.26 2.21 11.90
C VAL A 143 10.32 3.30 10.82
N ALA A 144 10.61 2.94 9.57
CA ALA A 144 10.63 3.90 8.46
C ALA A 144 9.24 4.46 8.14
N LYS A 145 8.16 3.63 8.26
CA LYS A 145 6.78 4.10 8.07
C LYS A 145 6.36 5.11 9.13
N VAL A 146 6.63 4.85 10.41
CA VAL A 146 6.41 5.82 11.50
C VAL A 146 7.22 7.10 11.28
N THR A 147 8.48 6.97 10.86
CA THR A 147 9.31 8.14 10.51
C THR A 147 8.64 8.98 9.41
N GLY A 148 8.13 8.34 8.36
CA GLY A 148 7.43 9.03 7.26
C GLY A 148 6.14 9.72 7.72
N GLU A 149 5.33 9.09 8.58
CA GLU A 149 4.14 9.70 9.18
C GLU A 149 4.52 10.98 9.95
N LEU A 150 5.50 10.89 10.85
CA LEU A 150 5.96 12.04 11.65
C LEU A 150 6.58 13.15 10.80
N LEU A 151 7.29 12.80 9.71
CA LEU A 151 7.80 13.78 8.76
C LEU A 151 6.66 14.49 8.03
N CYS A 152 5.64 13.77 7.57
CA CYS A 152 4.47 14.37 6.93
C CYS A 152 3.78 15.38 7.87
N ASP A 153 3.56 15.02 9.14
CA ASP A 153 2.98 15.91 10.12
C ASP A 153 3.87 17.15 10.37
N TYR A 154 5.18 16.95 10.51
CA TYR A 154 6.13 18.06 10.70
C TYR A 154 6.11 19.03 9.52
N TYR A 155 6.12 18.50 8.26
CA TYR A 155 6.09 19.35 7.07
C TYR A 155 4.77 20.11 6.93
N HIS A 156 3.68 19.48 7.32
CA HIS A 156 2.39 20.15 7.34
C HIS A 156 2.37 21.29 8.37
N GLN A 157 2.74 20.99 9.62
CA GLN A 157 2.70 21.95 10.73
C GLN A 157 3.67 23.13 10.52
N LYS A 158 4.88 22.84 10.05
CA LYS A 158 5.93 23.85 9.92
C LYS A 158 5.83 24.67 8.65
N TYR A 159 5.48 24.04 7.54
CA TYR A 159 5.56 24.67 6.21
C TYR A 159 4.20 24.81 5.52
N GLY A 160 3.13 24.28 6.11
CA GLY A 160 1.81 24.26 5.47
C GLY A 160 1.72 23.34 4.27
N LEU A 161 2.67 22.40 4.12
CA LEU A 161 2.62 21.43 3.04
C LEU A 161 1.40 20.53 3.18
N ASP A 162 0.63 20.35 2.13
CA ASP A 162 -0.52 19.45 2.14
C ASP A 162 -0.02 18.00 2.01
N THR A 163 0.20 17.37 3.15
CA THR A 163 0.56 15.95 3.27
C THR A 163 -0.66 15.15 3.67
N ARG A 164 -0.92 14.06 2.95
CA ARG A 164 -2.03 13.13 3.21
C ARG A 164 -1.52 11.70 3.08
N GLY A 165 -2.12 10.78 3.82
CA GLY A 165 -1.68 9.39 3.77
C GLY A 165 -2.63 8.44 4.50
N VAL A 166 -2.43 7.17 4.23
CA VAL A 166 -3.19 6.08 4.85
C VAL A 166 -2.24 4.99 5.36
N ARG A 167 -2.63 4.29 6.40
CA ARG A 167 -2.03 3.02 6.82
C ARG A 167 -2.72 1.91 6.07
N PHE A 168 -2.09 1.46 4.99
CA PHE A 168 -2.63 0.34 4.22
C PHE A 168 -2.55 -0.96 5.03
N PRO A 169 -3.62 -1.76 5.01
CA PRO A 169 -3.60 -3.14 5.48
C PRO A 169 -2.89 -4.04 4.45
N GLY A 170 -3.01 -5.36 4.58
CA GLY A 170 -2.58 -6.28 3.55
C GLY A 170 -3.35 -6.04 2.24
N LEU A 171 -2.63 -5.73 1.16
CA LEU A 171 -3.24 -5.47 -0.13
C LEU A 171 -3.28 -6.74 -0.99
N ILE A 172 -4.47 -7.04 -1.50
CA ILE A 172 -4.74 -8.20 -2.34
C ILE A 172 -4.96 -7.73 -3.77
N SER A 173 -4.21 -8.29 -4.72
CA SER A 173 -4.25 -7.93 -6.12
C SER A 173 -3.99 -9.17 -6.99
N TYR A 174 -4.61 -9.19 -8.17
CA TYR A 174 -4.33 -10.19 -9.21
C TYR A 174 -3.32 -9.68 -10.25
N GLU A 175 -3.07 -8.39 -10.33
CA GLU A 175 -2.17 -7.81 -11.35
C GLU A 175 -0.69 -8.06 -11.03
N ALA A 176 -0.25 -7.63 -9.87
CA ALA A 176 1.13 -7.83 -9.44
C ALA A 176 1.27 -9.11 -8.61
N LEU A 177 2.23 -9.95 -8.98
CA LEU A 177 2.63 -11.05 -8.09
C LEU A 177 3.23 -10.47 -6.81
N PRO A 178 3.01 -11.15 -5.67
CA PRO A 178 3.50 -10.69 -4.38
C PRO A 178 5.02 -10.50 -4.34
N GLY A 179 5.46 -9.43 -3.69
CA GLY A 179 6.86 -9.00 -3.63
C GLY A 179 7.64 -9.46 -2.39
N GLY A 180 7.10 -10.34 -1.56
CA GLY A 180 7.73 -10.82 -0.31
C GLY A 180 7.16 -10.15 0.95
N GLY A 181 5.89 -9.75 0.94
CA GLY A 181 5.15 -9.29 2.12
C GLY A 181 4.64 -10.46 2.98
N THR A 182 4.38 -10.18 4.25
CA THR A 182 3.82 -11.18 5.18
C THR A 182 2.39 -11.57 4.81
N THR A 183 1.60 -10.61 4.28
CA THR A 183 0.20 -10.78 3.87
C THR A 183 0.03 -11.43 2.50
N ASP A 184 1.11 -11.71 1.79
CA ASP A 184 1.11 -12.25 0.42
C ASP A 184 0.45 -13.62 0.30
N TYR A 185 0.27 -14.35 1.43
CA TYR A 185 -0.47 -15.61 1.44
C TYR A 185 -1.89 -15.44 0.87
N ALA A 186 -2.53 -14.30 1.13
CA ALA A 186 -3.87 -13.96 0.68
C ALA A 186 -3.96 -13.67 -0.84
N VAL A 187 -2.81 -13.59 -1.52
CA VAL A 187 -2.72 -13.55 -2.99
C VAL A 187 -2.33 -14.92 -3.53
N HIS A 188 -1.28 -15.53 -2.97
CA HIS A 188 -0.79 -16.85 -3.40
C HIS A 188 -1.89 -17.92 -3.38
N ILE A 189 -2.76 -17.89 -2.38
CA ILE A 189 -3.86 -18.85 -2.22
C ILE A 189 -4.79 -18.89 -3.45
N TYR A 190 -5.07 -17.76 -4.10
CA TYR A 190 -5.92 -17.71 -5.29
C TYR A 190 -5.23 -18.29 -6.53
N TYR A 191 -3.95 -17.98 -6.73
CA TYR A 191 -3.17 -18.55 -7.82
C TYR A 191 -3.04 -20.05 -7.69
N ASP A 192 -2.76 -20.54 -6.48
CA ASP A 192 -2.64 -21.97 -6.20
C ASP A 192 -4.00 -22.68 -6.24
N ALA A 193 -5.07 -22.03 -5.81
CA ALA A 193 -6.42 -22.58 -5.94
C ALA A 193 -6.82 -22.84 -7.40
N VAL A 194 -6.51 -21.88 -8.29
CA VAL A 194 -6.83 -21.99 -9.71
C VAL A 194 -5.91 -22.98 -10.43
N SER A 195 -4.60 -22.96 -10.15
CA SER A 195 -3.61 -23.74 -10.88
C SER A 195 -3.41 -25.17 -10.33
N LYS A 196 -3.57 -25.37 -9.02
CA LYS A 196 -3.24 -26.62 -8.32
C LYS A 196 -4.43 -27.25 -7.58
N GLY A 197 -5.50 -26.48 -7.30
CA GLY A 197 -6.61 -26.90 -6.45
C GLY A 197 -6.23 -27.08 -4.96
N ALA A 198 -5.05 -26.62 -4.55
CA ALA A 198 -4.55 -26.74 -3.18
C ALA A 198 -3.59 -25.62 -2.85
N TYR A 199 -3.51 -25.28 -1.54
CA TYR A 199 -2.57 -24.29 -1.01
C TYR A 199 -1.99 -24.73 0.33
N THR A 200 -0.71 -24.41 0.57
CA THR A 200 -0.08 -24.57 1.88
C THR A 200 0.24 -23.18 2.44
N SER A 201 -0.47 -22.81 3.51
CA SER A 201 -0.29 -21.51 4.15
C SER A 201 0.97 -21.49 5.02
N TYR A 202 1.78 -20.45 4.87
CA TYR A 202 2.89 -20.16 5.76
C TYR A 202 2.49 -19.30 6.98
N ILE A 203 1.23 -18.90 7.06
CA ILE A 203 0.62 -18.24 8.23
C ILE A 203 -0.28 -19.25 8.93
N ALA A 204 -0.20 -19.31 10.27
CA ALA A 204 -0.94 -20.24 11.09
C ALA A 204 -2.47 -19.98 11.04
N GLU A 205 -3.22 -21.05 11.28
CA GLU A 205 -4.66 -20.96 11.55
C GLU A 205 -4.94 -20.01 12.72
N GLY A 206 -6.03 -19.25 12.64
CA GLY A 206 -6.43 -18.31 13.68
C GLY A 206 -5.66 -16.99 13.70
N THR A 207 -4.73 -16.75 12.77
CA THR A 207 -3.98 -15.50 12.68
C THR A 207 -4.75 -14.49 11.83
N PHE A 208 -5.48 -13.60 12.49
CA PHE A 208 -6.24 -12.53 11.82
C PHE A 208 -5.34 -11.39 11.38
N MET A 209 -5.59 -10.84 10.21
CA MET A 209 -4.95 -9.64 9.69
C MET A 209 -5.95 -8.81 8.89
N ASP A 210 -5.84 -7.49 9.02
CA ASP A 210 -6.59 -6.56 8.18
C ASP A 210 -6.14 -6.63 6.73
N MET A 211 -7.11 -6.62 5.82
CA MET A 211 -6.91 -6.78 4.38
C MET A 211 -7.79 -5.80 3.58
N MET A 212 -7.36 -5.52 2.37
CA MET A 212 -8.11 -4.71 1.41
C MET A 212 -7.83 -5.16 -0.02
N TYR A 213 -8.87 -5.17 -0.85
CA TYR A 213 -8.71 -5.43 -2.28
C TYR A 213 -8.17 -4.18 -3.00
N MET A 214 -7.28 -4.37 -3.97
CA MET A 214 -6.59 -3.27 -4.64
C MET A 214 -7.53 -2.20 -5.22
N PRO A 215 -8.67 -2.51 -5.86
CA PRO A 215 -9.58 -1.48 -6.34
C PRO A 215 -10.03 -0.49 -5.27
N ASP A 216 -10.31 -0.95 -4.04
CA ASP A 216 -10.67 -0.07 -2.92
C ASP A 216 -9.46 0.76 -2.44
N ALA A 217 -8.25 0.18 -2.49
CA ALA A 217 -7.02 0.90 -2.17
C ALA A 217 -6.77 2.05 -3.15
N LEU A 218 -6.94 1.81 -4.46
CA LEU A 218 -6.78 2.84 -5.49
C LEU A 218 -7.82 3.96 -5.35
N ASP A 219 -9.09 3.61 -5.12
CA ASP A 219 -10.18 4.57 -4.89
C ASP A 219 -9.89 5.44 -3.65
N SER A 220 -9.34 4.83 -2.58
CA SER A 220 -8.99 5.53 -1.34
C SER A 220 -7.92 6.60 -1.54
N VAL A 221 -6.91 6.34 -2.37
CA VAL A 221 -5.87 7.34 -2.72
C VAL A 221 -6.50 8.55 -3.38
N VAL A 222 -7.35 8.33 -4.39
CA VAL A 222 -8.01 9.43 -5.12
C VAL A 222 -8.94 10.22 -4.20
N ARG A 223 -9.80 9.52 -3.45
CA ARG A 223 -10.77 10.17 -2.54
C ARG A 223 -10.08 11.01 -1.47
N LEU A 224 -9.03 10.46 -0.83
CA LEU A 224 -8.30 11.22 0.18
C LEU A 224 -7.61 12.44 -0.42
N MET A 225 -6.97 12.31 -1.58
CA MET A 225 -6.27 13.43 -2.21
C MET A 225 -7.23 14.50 -2.77
N GLU A 226 -8.48 14.16 -3.07
CA GLU A 226 -9.52 15.09 -3.51
C GLU A 226 -10.42 15.60 -2.38
N ALA A 227 -10.27 15.05 -1.16
CA ALA A 227 -11.05 15.50 0.00
C ALA A 227 -10.79 16.97 0.32
N ASP A 228 -11.81 17.63 0.87
CA ASP A 228 -11.69 19.00 1.37
C ASP A 228 -10.63 19.09 2.49
N PRO A 229 -9.53 19.81 2.29
CA PRO A 229 -8.45 19.88 3.28
C PRO A 229 -8.90 20.48 4.63
N GLY A 230 -9.97 21.26 4.64
CA GLY A 230 -10.53 21.85 5.86
C GLY A 230 -11.27 20.86 6.75
N LYS A 231 -11.59 19.67 6.23
CA LYS A 231 -12.26 18.59 6.98
C LYS A 231 -11.31 17.54 7.53
N LEU A 232 -10.05 17.54 7.07
CA LEU A 232 -9.06 16.55 7.49
C LEU A 232 -8.42 16.97 8.82
N LEU A 233 -8.83 16.34 9.91
CA LEU A 233 -8.24 16.54 11.23
C LEU A 233 -6.92 15.78 11.36
N HIS A 234 -6.94 14.49 10.97
CA HIS A 234 -5.75 13.63 11.02
C HIS A 234 -4.85 13.77 9.79
N ARG A 235 -5.37 14.21 8.64
CA ARG A 235 -4.70 14.47 7.37
C ARG A 235 -3.88 13.29 6.83
N ASN A 236 -2.92 12.85 7.59
CA ASN A 236 -1.95 11.81 7.28
C ASN A 236 -2.20 10.57 8.12
N ALA A 237 -1.76 9.40 7.62
CA ALA A 237 -1.78 8.12 8.31
C ALA A 237 -3.18 7.65 8.79
N PHE A 238 -4.22 7.92 8.02
CA PHE A 238 -5.54 7.36 8.32
C PHE A 238 -5.52 5.83 8.35
N ASN A 239 -6.07 5.23 9.39
CA ASN A 239 -6.36 3.81 9.41
C ASN A 239 -7.43 3.50 8.36
N ILE A 240 -7.15 2.58 7.45
CA ILE A 240 -8.12 2.06 6.47
C ILE A 240 -8.03 0.53 6.38
N SER A 241 -9.18 -0.11 6.33
CA SER A 241 -9.32 -1.56 6.13
C SER A 241 -10.69 -1.86 5.52
N ALA A 242 -10.78 -2.94 4.74
CA ALA A 242 -12.05 -3.41 4.19
C ALA A 242 -12.57 -4.63 4.96
N MET A 243 -11.67 -5.50 5.42
CA MET A 243 -12.02 -6.75 6.05
C MET A 243 -10.85 -7.27 6.90
N SER A 244 -11.17 -8.03 7.95
CA SER A 244 -10.19 -8.79 8.72
C SER A 244 -10.55 -10.28 8.64
N PHE A 245 -9.59 -11.12 8.31
CA PHE A 245 -9.78 -12.56 8.22
C PHE A 245 -8.48 -13.34 8.47
N GLU A 246 -8.64 -14.64 8.75
CA GLU A 246 -7.56 -15.59 8.92
C GLU A 246 -7.50 -16.57 7.72
N PRO A 247 -6.41 -17.34 7.53
CA PRO A 247 -6.23 -18.19 6.34
C PRO A 247 -7.35 -19.23 6.11
N GLY A 248 -7.96 -19.76 7.16
CA GLY A 248 -9.06 -20.73 7.03
C GLY A 248 -10.30 -20.11 6.43
N GLN A 249 -10.62 -18.84 6.79
CA GLN A 249 -11.82 -18.15 6.27
C GLN A 249 -11.73 -17.87 4.78
N ILE A 250 -10.56 -17.43 4.29
CA ILE A 250 -10.38 -17.26 2.84
C ILE A 250 -10.43 -18.59 2.09
N ALA A 251 -9.91 -19.68 2.69
CA ALA A 251 -10.01 -21.01 2.13
C ALA A 251 -11.46 -21.52 2.05
N GLU A 252 -12.26 -21.25 3.07
CA GLU A 252 -13.71 -21.57 3.06
C GLU A 252 -14.44 -20.78 1.96
N GLU A 253 -14.12 -19.51 1.77
CA GLU A 253 -14.71 -18.72 0.72
C GLU A 253 -14.34 -19.26 -0.67
N ILE A 254 -13.09 -19.64 -0.89
CA ILE A 254 -12.63 -20.28 -2.14
C ILE A 254 -13.37 -21.60 -2.39
N ARG A 255 -13.64 -22.41 -1.38
CA ARG A 255 -14.37 -23.70 -1.53
C ARG A 255 -15.79 -23.52 -2.05
N LYS A 256 -16.42 -22.37 -1.86
CA LYS A 256 -17.75 -22.07 -2.44
C LYS A 256 -17.69 -22.04 -3.98
N HIS A 257 -16.55 -21.71 -4.55
CA HIS A 257 -16.31 -21.61 -5.99
C HIS A 257 -15.52 -22.81 -6.54
N ILE A 258 -14.67 -23.42 -5.72
CA ILE A 258 -13.82 -24.59 -6.02
C ILE A 258 -14.03 -25.63 -4.93
N PRO A 259 -15.09 -26.48 -4.97
CA PRO A 259 -15.45 -27.37 -3.88
C PRO A 259 -14.37 -28.38 -3.46
N GLY A 260 -13.44 -28.73 -4.36
CA GLY A 260 -12.30 -29.62 -4.09
C GLY A 260 -11.06 -28.94 -3.53
N PHE A 261 -11.10 -27.64 -3.28
CA PHE A 261 -9.92 -26.91 -2.82
C PHE A 261 -9.44 -27.41 -1.44
N ALA A 262 -8.18 -27.86 -1.41
CA ALA A 262 -7.52 -28.36 -0.20
C ALA A 262 -6.58 -27.30 0.38
N MET A 263 -6.53 -27.20 1.71
CA MET A 263 -5.62 -26.32 2.42
C MET A 263 -4.87 -27.06 3.51
N SER A 264 -3.58 -26.77 3.62
CA SER A 264 -2.68 -27.24 4.69
C SER A 264 -1.85 -26.06 5.23
N TYR A 265 -1.11 -26.31 6.31
CA TYR A 265 -0.28 -25.32 6.98
C TYR A 265 1.17 -25.82 7.10
N GLU A 266 2.11 -24.95 6.72
CA GLU A 266 3.56 -25.09 6.98
C GLU A 266 4.07 -23.71 7.40
N VAL A 267 3.98 -23.42 8.70
CA VAL A 267 4.17 -22.10 9.26
C VAL A 267 5.62 -21.65 9.15
N ASP A 268 5.84 -20.49 8.51
CA ASP A 268 7.12 -19.79 8.52
C ASP A 268 7.22 -18.94 9.81
N PRO A 269 8.14 -19.28 10.74
CA PRO A 269 8.19 -18.62 12.05
C PRO A 269 8.55 -17.12 11.95
N VAL A 270 9.27 -16.70 10.92
CA VAL A 270 9.65 -15.28 10.73
C VAL A 270 8.43 -14.48 10.30
N ARG A 271 7.70 -14.96 9.28
CA ARG A 271 6.48 -14.30 8.80
C ARG A 271 5.37 -14.34 9.83
N GLN A 272 5.24 -15.45 10.55
CA GLN A 272 4.26 -15.58 11.64
C GLN A 272 4.53 -14.55 12.75
N GLY A 273 5.78 -14.43 13.20
CA GLY A 273 6.15 -13.44 14.22
C GLY A 273 5.92 -11.99 13.77
N ILE A 274 6.07 -11.69 12.47
CA ILE A 274 5.71 -10.38 11.92
C ILE A 274 4.19 -10.20 11.94
N ALA A 275 3.41 -11.17 11.47
CA ALA A 275 1.95 -11.12 11.47
C ALA A 275 1.39 -10.89 12.87
N GLU A 276 1.87 -11.63 13.86
CA GLU A 276 1.47 -11.51 15.27
C GLU A 276 1.85 -10.18 15.92
N SER A 277 2.77 -9.42 15.33
CA SER A 277 3.13 -8.08 15.80
C SER A 277 2.23 -6.96 15.28
N TRP A 278 1.33 -7.26 14.33
CA TRP A 278 0.41 -6.31 13.71
C TRP A 278 -1.00 -6.42 14.29
N PRO A 279 -1.83 -5.37 14.12
CA PRO A 279 -3.24 -5.42 14.47
C PRO A 279 -4.02 -6.53 13.74
N ASP A 280 -4.96 -7.13 14.47
CA ASP A 280 -5.99 -8.01 13.88
C ASP A 280 -7.02 -7.19 13.09
N SER A 281 -7.34 -5.99 13.60
CA SER A 281 -8.31 -5.07 12.98
C SER A 281 -8.04 -3.61 13.34
N LEU A 282 -8.39 -2.70 12.42
CA LEU A 282 -8.25 -1.24 12.58
C LEU A 282 -9.60 -0.55 12.78
N ASP A 283 -9.66 0.41 13.68
CA ASP A 283 -10.74 1.41 13.67
C ASP A 283 -10.52 2.40 12.54
N CYS A 284 -11.44 2.41 11.57
CA CYS A 284 -11.44 3.28 10.41
C CYS A 284 -12.43 4.45 10.53
N SER A 285 -12.93 4.77 11.73
CA SER A 285 -13.93 5.83 11.94
C SER A 285 -13.43 7.19 11.45
N ALA A 286 -12.19 7.57 11.77
CA ALA A 286 -11.60 8.82 11.29
C ALA A 286 -11.63 8.94 9.76
N ALA A 287 -11.28 7.90 9.04
CA ALA A 287 -11.32 7.89 7.58
C ALA A 287 -12.75 8.01 7.03
N ARG A 288 -13.71 7.33 7.67
CA ARG A 288 -15.13 7.42 7.30
C ARG A 288 -15.68 8.82 7.52
N ASP A 289 -15.41 9.42 8.67
CA ASP A 289 -15.99 10.69 9.10
C ASP A 289 -15.37 11.89 8.37
N GLU A 290 -14.06 11.88 8.14
CA GLU A 290 -13.34 13.04 7.62
C GLU A 290 -13.34 13.13 6.08
N TRP A 291 -13.32 12.00 5.37
CA TRP A 291 -13.28 11.98 3.90
C TRP A 291 -14.14 10.91 3.22
N GLY A 292 -15.01 10.25 3.99
CA GLY A 292 -16.01 9.35 3.44
C GLY A 292 -15.47 8.02 2.95
N PHE A 293 -14.41 7.47 3.60
CA PHE A 293 -13.89 6.14 3.29
C PHE A 293 -14.99 5.09 3.36
N SER A 294 -15.16 4.32 2.29
CA SER A 294 -16.18 3.29 2.19
C SER A 294 -15.73 2.22 1.19
N PRO A 295 -15.09 1.13 1.64
CA PRO A 295 -14.69 0.05 0.77
C PRO A 295 -15.92 -0.68 0.21
N LYS A 296 -15.79 -1.22 -1.00
CA LYS A 296 -16.89 -1.88 -1.74
C LYS A 296 -16.79 -3.40 -1.69
N TYR A 297 -15.60 -3.93 -1.47
CA TYR A 297 -15.34 -5.36 -1.51
C TYR A 297 -15.25 -5.94 -0.11
N ASP A 298 -16.12 -6.89 0.18
CA ASP A 298 -15.99 -7.84 1.28
C ASP A 298 -15.22 -9.09 0.81
N LEU A 299 -15.00 -10.05 1.70
CA LEU A 299 -14.27 -11.29 1.40
C LEU A 299 -14.94 -12.08 0.27
N SER A 300 -16.28 -12.10 0.20
CA SER A 300 -17.02 -12.85 -0.81
C SER A 300 -16.89 -12.23 -2.20
N LEU A 301 -17.13 -10.92 -2.31
CA LEU A 301 -17.01 -10.19 -3.58
C LEU A 301 -15.57 -10.20 -4.09
N MET A 302 -14.60 -9.99 -3.21
CA MET A 302 -13.18 -10.06 -3.56
C MET A 302 -12.80 -11.47 -4.05
N THR A 303 -13.22 -12.52 -3.35
CA THR A 303 -12.89 -13.90 -3.73
C THR A 303 -13.44 -14.25 -5.12
N ALA A 304 -14.69 -13.86 -5.40
CA ALA A 304 -15.30 -14.10 -6.69
C ALA A 304 -14.51 -13.42 -7.83
N ASP A 305 -14.18 -12.13 -7.66
CA ASP A 305 -13.42 -11.37 -8.66
C ASP A 305 -11.98 -11.89 -8.79
N MET A 306 -11.28 -12.16 -7.69
CA MET A 306 -9.92 -12.71 -7.70
C MET A 306 -9.86 -14.05 -8.46
N LEU A 307 -10.76 -14.97 -8.19
CA LEU A 307 -10.78 -16.28 -8.88
C LEU A 307 -11.06 -16.12 -10.38
N GLN A 308 -11.95 -15.21 -10.76
CA GLN A 308 -12.23 -14.92 -12.16
C GLN A 308 -10.99 -14.35 -12.86
N ARG A 309 -10.39 -13.29 -12.28
CA ARG A 309 -9.23 -12.59 -12.86
C ARG A 309 -7.99 -13.48 -12.95
N VAL A 310 -7.74 -14.27 -11.91
CA VAL A 310 -6.62 -15.22 -11.93
C VAL A 310 -6.81 -16.30 -13.00
N LYS A 311 -8.05 -16.80 -13.21
CA LYS A 311 -8.36 -17.72 -14.31
C LYS A 311 -8.11 -17.09 -15.69
N GLU A 312 -8.57 -15.85 -15.89
CA GLU A 312 -8.34 -15.10 -17.14
C GLU A 312 -6.85 -14.88 -17.41
N LYS A 313 -6.05 -14.70 -16.36
CA LYS A 313 -4.61 -14.44 -16.46
C LYS A 313 -3.77 -15.71 -16.71
N LEU A 314 -4.23 -16.87 -16.24
CA LEU A 314 -3.53 -18.14 -16.35
C LEU A 314 -3.98 -18.98 -17.55
N GLY A 315 -5.18 -18.72 -18.09
CA GLY A 315 -5.78 -19.48 -19.20
C GLY A 315 -5.58 -18.89 -20.52
#